data_c2d8ccdc2bbecb749ffd270cb9a1f07c
#
_entry.id   c2d8ccdc2bbecb749ffd270cb9a1f07c
#
_cell.length_a   1.000
_cell.length_b   1.000
_cell.length_c   1.000
_cell.angle_alpha   90.00
_cell.angle_beta   90.00
_cell.angle_gamma   90.00
#
_symmetry.space_group_name_H-M   'P 1'
#
loop_
_entity.id
_entity.type
_entity.pdbx_description
1 polymer ?
#
loop_
_entity_poly.entity_id
_entity_poly.type
_entity_poly.pdbx_seq_one_letter_code
_entity_poly.pdbx_strand_id
1 'polypeptide(L)'
;AIDCVLTYEELFALFQSRNIDLEKLAEAELDEASGYGRNFARSGGVAEAVVQTLKEKGSSFEVKAVPCSGTAACEVALMKLKVGRLEGNFIEGMACEGGCVQGAGCLVRSPRNKLDVEKHAKEAKDRGVVQAVNTAKGVESPAKAAAKTESKAGKA
;
A
#
# COMPACT_ATOMS: atom_id res chain seq x y z
N ALA A 1 9.07 -18.65 -7.14
CA ALA A 1 8.32 -19.61 -6.31
C ALA A 1 8.17 -19.00 -4.92
N ILE A 2 7.06 -19.32 -4.24
CA ILE A 2 6.81 -18.94 -2.85
C ILE A 2 6.93 -20.21 -2.04
N ASP A 3 7.86 -20.23 -1.06
CA ASP A 3 8.16 -21.41 -0.28
C ASP A 3 7.34 -21.52 1.02
N CYS A 4 6.91 -20.37 1.57
CA CYS A 4 6.13 -20.31 2.79
C CYS A 4 5.23 -19.07 2.82
N VAL A 5 4.04 -19.20 3.39
CA VAL A 5 3.12 -18.11 3.69
C VAL A 5 2.73 -18.21 5.15
N LEU A 6 2.95 -17.13 5.92
CA LEU A 6 2.66 -17.08 7.35
C LEU A 6 1.56 -16.06 7.61
N THR A 7 0.66 -16.38 8.54
CA THR A 7 -0.22 -15.39 9.19
C THR A 7 0.59 -14.57 10.21
N TYR A 8 0.06 -13.45 10.66
CA TYR A 8 0.70 -12.69 11.74
C TYR A 8 0.79 -13.47 13.05
N GLU A 9 -0.18 -14.34 13.31
CA GLU A 9 -0.19 -15.21 14.49
C GLU A 9 0.95 -16.24 14.43
N GLU A 10 1.16 -16.87 13.28
CA GLU A 10 2.27 -17.80 13.05
C GLU A 10 3.63 -17.10 13.11
N LEU A 11 3.72 -15.87 12.55
CA LEU A 11 4.93 -15.04 12.65
C LEU A 11 5.22 -14.67 14.10
N PHE A 12 4.21 -14.30 14.88
CA PHE A 12 4.36 -14.01 16.30
C PHE A 12 4.82 -15.24 17.09
N ALA A 13 4.27 -16.41 16.82
CA ALA A 13 4.72 -17.67 17.41
C ALA A 13 6.19 -17.99 17.06
N LEU A 14 6.62 -17.68 15.84
CA LEU A 14 8.01 -17.80 15.43
C LEU A 14 8.92 -16.88 16.25
N PHE A 15 8.53 -15.62 16.46
CA PHE A 15 9.30 -14.71 17.31
C PHE A 15 9.43 -15.22 18.74
N GLN A 16 8.33 -15.72 19.33
CA GLN A 16 8.34 -16.31 20.65
C GLN A 16 9.26 -17.53 20.73
N SER A 17 9.23 -18.42 19.72
CA SER A 17 10.10 -19.61 19.67
C SER A 17 11.59 -19.27 19.63
N ARG A 18 11.94 -18.07 19.18
CA ARG A 18 13.31 -17.57 19.10
C ARG A 18 13.67 -16.63 20.26
N ASN A 19 12.79 -16.47 21.25
CA ASN A 19 12.94 -15.53 22.36
C ASN A 19 13.18 -14.08 21.89
N ILE A 20 12.58 -13.70 20.76
CA ILE A 20 12.62 -12.33 20.24
C ILE A 20 11.53 -11.52 20.96
N ASP A 21 11.94 -10.54 21.74
CA ASP A 21 11.07 -9.59 22.42
C ASP A 21 11.01 -8.30 21.56
N LEU A 22 9.87 -8.09 20.89
CA LEU A 22 9.71 -6.97 19.99
C LEU A 22 9.79 -5.61 20.67
N GLU A 23 9.42 -5.52 21.97
CA GLU A 23 9.45 -4.27 22.73
C GLU A 23 10.90 -3.82 23.08
N LYS A 24 11.85 -4.76 23.03
CA LYS A 24 13.26 -4.49 23.33
C LYS A 24 14.13 -4.30 22.10
N LEU A 25 13.57 -4.45 20.91
CA LEU A 25 14.32 -4.21 19.67
C LEU A 25 14.52 -2.72 19.44
N ALA A 26 15.67 -2.37 18.88
CA ALA A 26 15.89 -1.00 18.41
C ALA A 26 14.95 -0.70 17.23
N GLU A 27 14.34 0.48 17.26
CA GLU A 27 13.54 0.96 16.14
C GLU A 27 14.43 1.24 14.92
N ALA A 28 13.94 0.89 13.76
CA ALA A 28 14.56 1.22 12.47
C ALA A 28 13.59 2.00 11.60
N GLU A 29 14.11 2.98 10.85
CA GLU A 29 13.30 3.72 9.90
C GLU A 29 12.94 2.84 8.70
N LEU A 30 11.63 2.78 8.37
CA LEU A 30 11.09 2.13 7.19
C LEU A 30 10.70 3.21 6.17
N ASP A 31 11.58 3.46 5.21
CA ASP A 31 11.38 4.51 4.20
C ASP A 31 11.03 3.99 2.80
N GLU A 32 10.83 2.70 2.65
CA GLU A 32 10.80 2.03 1.35
C GLU A 32 9.42 2.02 0.67
N ALA A 33 8.36 2.49 1.34
CA ALA A 33 7.03 2.49 0.80
C ALA A 33 6.42 3.89 0.72
N SER A 34 5.72 4.16 -0.39
CA SER A 34 4.91 5.39 -0.52
C SER A 34 3.76 5.42 0.49
N GLY A 35 3.23 6.61 0.76
CA GLY A 35 2.02 6.74 1.57
C GLY A 35 0.84 5.95 0.99
N TYR A 36 0.71 5.93 -0.34
CA TYR A 36 -0.29 5.11 -1.01
C TYR A 36 0.00 3.61 -0.89
N GLY A 37 1.27 3.18 -1.01
CA GLY A 37 1.67 1.78 -0.85
C GLY A 37 1.37 1.23 0.55
N ARG A 38 1.58 2.03 1.58
CA ARG A 38 1.26 1.66 2.98
C ARG A 38 -0.24 1.45 3.22
N ASN A 39 -1.10 1.97 2.36
CA ASN A 39 -2.57 1.81 2.43
C ASN A 39 -3.10 0.54 1.74
N PHE A 40 -2.26 -0.29 1.11
CA PHE A 40 -2.72 -1.47 0.36
C PHE A 40 -3.49 -2.48 1.20
N ALA A 41 -3.22 -2.54 2.49
CA ALA A 41 -3.88 -3.48 3.38
C ALA A 41 -5.34 -3.11 3.72
N ARG A 42 -5.80 -1.89 3.43
CA ARG A 42 -7.20 -1.49 3.57
C ARG A 42 -7.94 -1.51 2.23
N SER A 43 -9.24 -1.75 2.28
CA SER A 43 -10.11 -1.67 1.09
C SER A 43 -10.08 -0.26 0.49
N GLY A 44 -9.96 -0.14 -0.81
CA GLY A 44 -9.79 1.10 -1.56
C GLY A 44 -8.34 1.57 -1.72
N GLY A 45 -7.40 1.03 -0.95
CA GLY A 45 -6.02 1.52 -0.93
C GLY A 45 -5.25 1.25 -2.22
N VAL A 46 -5.46 0.09 -2.85
CA VAL A 46 -4.83 -0.25 -4.14
C VAL A 46 -5.42 0.61 -5.25
N ALA A 47 -6.74 0.77 -5.28
CA ALA A 47 -7.41 1.62 -6.27
C ALA A 47 -6.92 3.07 -6.20
N GLU A 48 -6.79 3.63 -4.98
CA GLU A 48 -6.23 4.97 -4.77
C GLU A 48 -4.79 5.09 -5.30
N ALA A 49 -3.96 4.07 -5.07
CA ALA A 49 -2.58 4.06 -5.56
C ALA A 49 -2.51 3.99 -7.09
N VAL A 50 -3.40 3.23 -7.73
CA VAL A 50 -3.49 3.16 -9.21
C VAL A 50 -3.87 4.52 -9.77
N VAL A 51 -4.93 5.15 -9.23
CA VAL A 51 -5.36 6.51 -9.64
C VAL A 51 -4.21 7.52 -9.49
N GLN A 52 -3.52 7.48 -8.35
CA GLN A 52 -2.40 8.39 -8.09
C GLN A 52 -1.23 8.16 -9.05
N THR A 53 -0.89 6.89 -9.29
CA THR A 53 0.20 6.54 -10.22
C THR A 53 -0.06 7.06 -11.63
N LEU A 54 -1.31 6.95 -12.12
CA LEU A 54 -1.68 7.45 -13.43
C LEU A 54 -1.60 8.98 -13.50
N LYS A 55 -2.01 9.68 -12.43
CA LYS A 55 -1.85 11.15 -12.33
C LYS A 55 -0.38 11.55 -12.36
N GLU A 56 0.48 10.88 -11.59
CA GLU A 56 1.92 11.15 -11.54
C GLU A 56 2.62 10.90 -12.89
N LYS A 57 2.10 9.95 -13.67
CA LYS A 57 2.59 9.66 -15.03
C LYS A 57 1.98 10.55 -16.11
N GLY A 58 1.11 11.49 -15.76
CA GLY A 58 0.43 12.36 -16.72
C GLY A 58 -0.51 11.62 -17.66
N SER A 59 -1.05 10.46 -17.25
CA SER A 59 -1.98 9.70 -18.06
C SER A 59 -3.33 10.43 -18.18
N SER A 60 -3.88 10.47 -19.40
CA SER A 60 -5.24 10.96 -19.66
C SER A 60 -6.32 9.93 -19.34
N PHE A 61 -5.94 8.69 -19.00
CA PHE A 61 -6.89 7.63 -18.68
C PHE A 61 -7.55 7.89 -17.32
N GLU A 62 -8.87 8.07 -17.32
CA GLU A 62 -9.65 8.26 -16.11
C GLU A 62 -10.05 6.91 -15.50
N VAL A 63 -9.56 6.62 -14.32
CA VAL A 63 -9.95 5.43 -13.55
C VAL A 63 -11.21 5.72 -12.76
N LYS A 64 -12.27 4.94 -13.03
CA LYS A 64 -13.49 4.86 -12.22
C LYS A 64 -13.44 3.58 -11.40
N ALA A 65 -12.85 3.68 -10.21
CA ALA A 65 -12.63 2.53 -9.35
C ALA A 65 -13.92 2.05 -8.69
N VAL A 66 -14.08 0.73 -8.64
CA VAL A 66 -15.14 0.01 -7.92
C VAL A 66 -14.47 -0.82 -6.82
N PRO A 67 -14.30 -0.26 -5.61
CA PRO A 67 -13.75 -1.02 -4.49
C PRO A 67 -14.79 -2.00 -3.97
N CYS A 68 -14.41 -3.29 -3.93
CA CYS A 68 -15.25 -4.37 -3.45
C CYS A 68 -14.66 -4.93 -2.15
N SER A 69 -15.39 -4.74 -1.06
CA SER A 69 -14.99 -5.15 0.28
C SER A 69 -15.78 -6.40 0.68
N GLY A 70 -15.09 -7.53 0.78
CA GLY A 70 -15.68 -8.84 1.01
C GLY A 70 -15.99 -9.60 -0.28
N THR A 71 -16.05 -10.93 -0.20
CA THR A 71 -16.31 -11.82 -1.35
C THR A 71 -17.65 -11.57 -2.00
N ALA A 72 -18.69 -11.30 -1.20
CA ALA A 72 -20.04 -11.01 -1.72
C ALA A 72 -20.06 -9.74 -2.60
N ALA A 73 -19.36 -8.67 -2.19
CA ALA A 73 -19.24 -7.45 -3.00
C ALA A 73 -18.46 -7.72 -4.30
N CYS A 74 -17.41 -8.53 -4.24
CA CYS A 74 -16.65 -8.94 -5.42
C CYS A 74 -17.54 -9.72 -6.40
N GLU A 75 -18.34 -10.66 -5.93
CA GLU A 75 -19.25 -11.45 -6.75
C GLU A 75 -20.28 -10.56 -7.44
N VAL A 76 -20.90 -9.63 -6.71
CA VAL A 76 -21.86 -8.66 -7.28
C VAL A 76 -21.21 -7.80 -8.37
N ALA A 77 -19.99 -7.31 -8.14
CA ALA A 77 -19.26 -6.51 -9.12
C ALA A 77 -18.97 -7.31 -10.40
N LEU A 78 -18.55 -8.58 -10.27
CA LEU A 78 -18.29 -9.46 -11.39
C LEU A 78 -19.57 -9.81 -12.15
N MET A 79 -20.69 -10.02 -11.46
CA MET A 79 -22.00 -10.21 -12.11
C MET A 79 -22.42 -8.97 -12.89
N LYS A 80 -22.26 -7.77 -12.31
CA LYS A 80 -22.54 -6.51 -13.02
C LYS A 80 -21.64 -6.33 -14.23
N LEU A 81 -20.37 -6.68 -14.12
CA LEU A 81 -19.44 -6.64 -15.26
C LEU A 81 -19.90 -7.58 -16.38
N LYS A 82 -20.27 -8.81 -16.06
CA LYS A 82 -20.73 -9.82 -17.02
C LYS A 82 -21.94 -9.35 -17.85
N VAL A 83 -22.83 -8.56 -17.25
CA VAL A 83 -24.04 -8.04 -17.92
C VAL A 83 -23.88 -6.61 -18.43
N GLY A 84 -22.66 -6.06 -18.42
CA GLY A 84 -22.38 -4.71 -18.92
C GLY A 84 -22.95 -3.57 -18.07
N ARG A 85 -23.22 -3.81 -16.79
CA ARG A 85 -23.82 -2.83 -15.85
C ARG A 85 -22.86 -2.35 -14.76
N LEU A 86 -21.57 -2.62 -14.92
CA LEU A 86 -20.57 -2.09 -13.99
C LEU A 86 -20.40 -0.59 -14.20
N GLU A 87 -20.52 0.20 -13.13
CA GLU A 87 -20.43 1.67 -13.19
C GLU A 87 -18.98 2.19 -13.19
N GLY A 88 -18.01 1.31 -13.28
CA GLY A 88 -16.58 1.64 -13.30
C GLY A 88 -15.81 0.85 -14.34
N ASN A 89 -14.51 1.14 -14.44
CA ASN A 89 -13.59 0.49 -15.38
C ASN A 89 -12.40 -0.19 -14.68
N PHE A 90 -12.39 -0.17 -13.35
CA PHE A 90 -11.36 -0.81 -12.51
C PHE A 90 -11.99 -1.41 -11.25
N ILE A 91 -11.88 -2.72 -11.07
CA ILE A 91 -12.38 -3.41 -9.87
C ILE A 91 -11.19 -3.68 -8.94
N GLU A 92 -11.28 -3.22 -7.70
CA GLU A 92 -10.43 -3.66 -6.61
C GLU A 92 -11.20 -4.68 -5.77
N GLY A 93 -10.78 -5.95 -5.77
CA GLY A 93 -11.42 -7.01 -4.99
C GLY A 93 -10.62 -7.34 -3.74
N MET A 94 -11.25 -7.21 -2.58
CA MET A 94 -10.71 -7.64 -1.28
C MET A 94 -11.60 -8.76 -0.73
N ALA A 95 -11.03 -9.94 -0.47
CA ALA A 95 -11.80 -11.07 0.09
C ALA A 95 -12.28 -10.80 1.52
N CYS A 96 -11.46 -10.09 2.32
CA CYS A 96 -11.81 -9.70 3.68
C CYS A 96 -12.55 -8.36 3.68
N GLU A 97 -13.65 -8.26 4.44
CA GLU A 97 -14.36 -7.00 4.65
C GLU A 97 -13.44 -5.99 5.34
N GLY A 98 -13.36 -4.77 4.80
CA GLY A 98 -12.44 -3.73 5.28
C GLY A 98 -11.01 -3.85 4.76
N GLY A 99 -10.68 -4.94 4.06
CA GLY A 99 -9.34 -5.24 3.55
C GLY A 99 -8.56 -6.19 4.45
N CYS A 100 -7.30 -6.43 4.10
CA CYS A 100 -6.42 -7.38 4.82
C CYS A 100 -6.22 -7.02 6.30
N VAL A 101 -6.31 -5.74 6.66
CA VAL A 101 -6.23 -5.25 8.06
C VAL A 101 -7.35 -5.77 8.97
N GLN A 102 -8.42 -6.32 8.40
CA GLN A 102 -9.55 -6.95 9.10
C GLN A 102 -9.61 -8.46 8.83
N GLY A 103 -8.63 -8.99 8.10
CA GLY A 103 -8.63 -10.36 7.62
C GLY A 103 -8.28 -11.40 8.67
N ALA A 104 -8.40 -12.68 8.26
CA ALA A 104 -8.16 -13.83 9.12
C ALA A 104 -6.72 -13.94 9.63
N GLY A 105 -5.75 -13.36 8.91
CA GLY A 105 -4.35 -13.36 9.31
C GLY A 105 -3.97 -12.33 10.38
N CYS A 106 -4.88 -11.45 10.80
CA CYS A 106 -4.61 -10.42 11.80
C CYS A 106 -4.75 -10.95 13.23
N LEU A 107 -3.83 -10.54 14.11
CA LEU A 107 -3.88 -10.86 15.56
C LEU A 107 -5.10 -10.24 16.23
N VAL A 108 -5.44 -9.02 15.86
CA VAL A 108 -6.57 -8.29 16.40
C VAL A 108 -7.41 -7.72 15.26
N ARG A 109 -8.72 -7.94 15.30
CA ARG A 109 -9.68 -7.35 14.36
C ARG A 109 -10.38 -6.19 15.04
N SER A 110 -10.05 -4.98 14.63
CA SER A 110 -10.62 -3.75 15.20
C SER A 110 -10.85 -2.72 14.10
N PRO A 111 -11.93 -1.94 14.15
CA PRO A 111 -12.11 -0.78 13.27
C PRO A 111 -10.96 0.22 13.35
N ARG A 112 -10.21 0.23 14.44
CA ARG A 112 -8.99 1.05 14.61
C ARG A 112 -7.87 0.67 13.66
N ASN A 113 -7.74 -0.59 13.29
CA ASN A 113 -6.66 -1.06 12.41
C ASN A 113 -6.58 -0.25 11.11
N LYS A 114 -7.74 0.13 10.55
CA LYS A 114 -7.78 1.01 9.37
C LYS A 114 -7.18 2.38 9.66
N LEU A 115 -7.52 2.98 10.79
CA LEU A 115 -7.01 4.30 11.19
C LEU A 115 -5.50 4.26 11.46
N ASP A 116 -5.01 3.18 12.06
CA ASP A 116 -3.59 2.98 12.33
C ASP A 116 -2.78 2.85 11.04
N VAL A 117 -3.30 2.10 10.05
CA VAL A 117 -2.70 2.01 8.72
C VAL A 117 -2.70 3.38 8.01
N GLU A 118 -3.81 4.12 8.07
CA GLU A 118 -3.89 5.47 7.47
C GLU A 118 -2.93 6.46 8.16
N LYS A 119 -2.76 6.35 9.48
CA LYS A 119 -1.78 7.14 10.22
C LYS A 119 -0.36 6.81 9.76
N HIS A 120 -0.01 5.52 9.73
CA HIS A 120 1.30 5.06 9.24
C HIS A 120 1.57 5.48 7.79
N ALA A 121 0.54 5.49 6.94
CA ALA A 121 0.66 5.96 5.56
C ALA A 121 0.99 7.47 5.46
N LYS A 122 0.50 8.28 6.40
CA LYS A 122 0.80 9.73 6.46
C LYS A 122 2.24 10.02 6.91
N GLU A 123 2.88 9.09 7.60
CA GLU A 123 4.26 9.19 8.07
C GLU A 123 5.29 8.85 6.97
N ALA A 124 4.85 8.40 5.79
CA ALA A 124 5.74 8.10 4.68
C ALA A 124 6.47 9.36 4.19
N LYS A 125 7.80 9.28 4.01
CA LYS A 125 8.62 10.36 3.44
C LYS A 125 8.19 10.69 2.03
N ASP A 126 8.01 9.66 1.21
CA ASP A 126 7.50 9.79 -0.16
C ASP A 126 6.00 9.49 -0.18
N ARG A 127 5.18 10.52 -0.41
CA ARG A 127 3.73 10.31 -0.59
C ARG A 127 3.41 9.71 -1.96
N GLY A 128 4.13 10.12 -3.00
CA GLY A 128 3.92 9.68 -4.38
C GLY A 128 4.38 8.25 -4.62
N VAL A 129 3.66 7.53 -5.49
CA VAL A 129 3.97 6.12 -5.81
C VAL A 129 5.21 6.01 -6.68
N VAL A 130 5.29 6.82 -7.75
CA VAL A 130 6.39 6.78 -8.73
C VAL A 130 7.71 7.19 -8.07
N GLN A 131 7.68 8.21 -7.21
CA GLN A 131 8.86 8.67 -6.49
C GLN A 131 9.38 7.60 -5.52
N ALA A 132 8.50 6.98 -4.72
CA ALA A 132 8.89 5.92 -3.81
C ALA A 132 9.49 4.71 -4.54
N VAL A 133 8.91 4.31 -5.68
CA VAL A 133 9.46 3.23 -6.51
C VAL A 133 10.83 3.59 -7.07
N ASN A 134 11.04 4.83 -7.48
CA ASN A 134 12.34 5.30 -7.99
C ASN A 134 13.38 5.32 -6.85
N THR A 135 13.01 5.79 -5.67
CA THR A 135 13.87 5.76 -4.48
C THR A 135 14.28 4.34 -4.13
N ALA A 136 13.33 3.40 -4.09
CA ALA A 136 13.59 1.99 -3.81
C ALA A 136 14.50 1.31 -4.86
N LYS A 137 14.45 1.76 -6.12
CA LYS A 137 15.31 1.28 -7.20
C LYS A 137 16.67 1.95 -7.24
N GLY A 138 16.97 2.89 -6.35
CA GLY A 138 18.20 3.68 -6.37
C GLY A 138 18.26 4.67 -7.53
N VAL A 139 17.16 4.97 -8.19
CA VAL A 139 17.06 5.98 -9.25
C VAL A 139 16.84 7.33 -8.60
N GLU A 140 17.83 8.22 -8.69
CA GLU A 140 17.69 9.59 -8.16
C GLU A 140 16.53 10.30 -8.88
N SER A 141 15.61 10.89 -8.09
CA SER A 141 14.53 11.69 -8.67
C SER A 141 15.10 12.95 -9.34
N PRO A 142 14.51 13.42 -10.45
CA PRO A 142 14.98 14.62 -11.14
C PRO A 142 15.12 15.85 -10.22
N ALA A 143 14.26 15.96 -9.22
CA ALA A 143 14.30 17.04 -8.22
C ALA A 143 15.55 16.98 -7.31
N LYS A 144 16.00 15.77 -6.91
CA LYS A 144 17.24 15.61 -6.12
C LYS A 144 18.48 15.79 -6.97
N ALA A 145 18.42 15.43 -8.25
CA ALA A 145 19.51 15.67 -9.19
C ALA A 145 19.73 17.17 -9.45
N ALA A 146 18.65 17.96 -9.61
CA ALA A 146 18.70 19.40 -9.76
C ALA A 146 19.30 20.11 -8.52
N ALA A 147 18.88 19.72 -7.31
CA ALA A 147 19.38 20.30 -6.06
C ALA A 147 20.88 20.05 -5.83
N LYS A 148 21.42 18.90 -6.29
CA LYS A 148 22.86 18.61 -6.23
C LYS A 148 23.68 19.45 -7.20
N THR A 149 23.12 19.83 -8.35
CA THR A 149 23.79 20.71 -9.34
C THR A 149 23.88 22.15 -8.84
N GLU A 150 22.83 22.66 -8.20
CA GLU A 150 22.84 24.01 -7.60
C GLU A 150 23.80 24.12 -6.41
N SER A 151 23.91 23.09 -5.58
CA SER A 151 24.86 23.06 -4.45
C SER A 151 26.33 22.99 -4.89
N LYS A 152 26.65 22.49 -6.09
CA LYS A 152 28.01 22.51 -6.64
C LYS A 152 28.34 23.82 -7.34
N ALA A 153 27.38 24.53 -7.91
CA ALA A 153 27.58 25.82 -8.58
C ALA A 153 27.78 26.98 -7.58
N GLY A 154 27.34 26.84 -6.33
CA GLY A 154 27.50 27.86 -5.30
C GLY A 154 28.80 27.80 -4.47
N LYS A 155 29.77 26.93 -4.86
CA LYS A 155 31.07 26.76 -4.18
C LYS A 155 32.29 26.97 -5.10
N ALA A 156 32.08 27.61 -6.25
CA ALA A 156 33.17 27.99 -7.16
C ALA A 156 33.41 29.51 -7.12
#